data_e1996ccee4788978b9aa548e44ff758f
#
_entry.id   e1996ccee4788978b9aa548e44ff758f
#
_cell.length_a   1.000
_cell.length_b   1.000
_cell.length_c   1.000
_cell.angle_alpha   90.00
_cell.angle_beta   90.00
_cell.angle_gamma   90.00
#
_symmetry.space_group_name_H-M   'P 1'
#
loop_
_entity.id
_entity.type
_entity.pdbx_description
1 polymer ?
#
loop_
_entity_poly.entity_id
_entity_poly.type
_entity_poly.pdbx_seq_one_letter_code
_entity_poly.pdbx_strand_id
1 'polypeptide(L)'
;MASVLTILEGSTFCICDDRGDIAADTSGFFAADTRFLSRLVLRLDGSRPLLLSSGRVQHFSASFFLRNANTGALPHDAISIARERFVGTGMQEHIAVRNVSMARLEFELSVELEADFADILTVKNHDFSLGDPTQAVPLPLPAPRRHDESREHIVIEDPAGDLRTQVVLSRPGRMNGDAVAFDVALDPHESWELTMDVLPVMGEQVAEPDASERLEGERETLGDVAAAWALRVPKLRGGWEGLRRAFDRPAAGCGGDASDVNDVLDRDARALAAGFELRDEGRHFCCPPSEPLSC
;
A
#
# COMPACT_ATOMS: atom_id res chain seq x y z
N MET A 1 -8.91 6.83 17.06
CA MET A 1 -8.20 5.71 16.41
C MET A 1 -7.58 6.27 15.15
N ALA A 2 -6.30 6.00 14.89
CA ALA A 2 -5.70 6.32 13.60
C ALA A 2 -6.48 5.59 12.49
N SER A 3 -6.76 6.27 11.39
CA SER A 3 -7.41 5.63 10.24
C SER A 3 -6.42 4.69 9.58
N VAL A 4 -6.80 3.44 9.41
CA VAL A 4 -5.98 2.43 8.72
C VAL A 4 -6.48 2.31 7.29
N LEU A 5 -5.55 2.32 6.34
CA LEU A 5 -5.83 2.15 4.92
C LEU A 5 -5.15 0.86 4.43
N THR A 6 -5.92 0.04 3.73
CA THR A 6 -5.43 -1.21 3.14
C THR A 6 -5.64 -1.19 1.64
N ILE A 7 -4.60 -1.51 0.89
CA ILE A 7 -4.62 -1.79 -0.55
C ILE A 7 -4.06 -3.17 -0.79
N LEU A 8 -4.58 -3.88 -1.78
CA LEU A 8 -4.24 -5.28 -2.04
C LEU A 8 -4.39 -5.64 -3.52
N GLU A 9 -3.56 -6.61 -3.96
CA GLU A 9 -3.71 -7.32 -5.22
C GLU A 9 -3.26 -8.77 -5.03
N GLY A 10 -4.18 -9.71 -5.30
CA GLY A 10 -3.91 -11.13 -5.05
C GLY A 10 -3.54 -11.41 -3.60
N SER A 11 -2.40 -12.07 -3.38
CA SER A 11 -1.84 -12.37 -2.04
C SER A 11 -0.90 -11.28 -1.51
N THR A 12 -0.77 -10.16 -2.22
CA THR A 12 0.09 -9.05 -1.84
C THR A 12 -0.75 -7.89 -1.33
N PHE A 13 -0.39 -7.29 -0.19
CA PHE A 13 -1.15 -6.17 0.36
C PHE A 13 -0.28 -5.26 1.23
N CYS A 14 -0.74 -4.02 1.38
CA CYS A 14 -0.13 -3.03 2.24
C CYS A 14 -1.17 -2.46 3.22
N ILE A 15 -0.79 -2.43 4.50
CA ILE A 15 -1.54 -1.79 5.58
C ILE A 15 -0.73 -0.59 6.06
N CYS A 16 -1.31 0.61 6.01
CA CYS A 16 -0.64 1.85 6.41
C CYS A 16 -1.61 2.79 7.14
N ASP A 17 -1.06 3.85 7.72
CA ASP A 17 -1.88 4.92 8.32
C ASP A 17 -2.42 5.88 7.23
N ASP A 18 -3.16 6.90 7.65
CA ASP A 18 -3.77 7.91 6.78
C ASP A 18 -2.77 8.85 6.09
N ARG A 19 -1.49 8.82 6.46
CA ARG A 19 -0.38 9.52 5.79
C ARG A 19 0.36 8.65 4.78
N GLY A 20 0.02 7.36 4.71
CA GLY A 20 0.73 6.36 3.94
C GLY A 20 1.94 5.78 4.67
N ASP A 21 2.11 6.03 5.97
CA ASP A 21 3.22 5.48 6.72
C ASP A 21 2.89 4.08 7.25
N ILE A 22 3.85 3.16 7.13
CA ILE A 22 3.88 1.88 7.82
C ILE A 22 4.61 2.13 9.12
N ALA A 23 3.87 2.32 10.23
CA ALA A 23 4.43 2.76 11.49
C ALA A 23 3.85 2.04 12.72
N ALA A 24 2.72 1.35 12.59
CA ALA A 24 2.13 0.56 13.64
C ALA A 24 2.62 -0.89 13.58
N ASP A 25 2.66 -1.58 14.72
CA ASP A 25 3.15 -2.96 14.82
C ASP A 25 2.38 -3.95 13.94
N THR A 26 1.10 -3.67 13.66
CA THR A 26 0.23 -4.46 12.78
C THR A 26 0.19 -3.98 11.34
N SER A 27 0.87 -2.85 11.03
CA SER A 27 1.01 -2.36 9.65
C SER A 27 2.18 -3.05 8.94
N GLY A 28 2.18 -2.98 7.61
CA GLY A 28 3.24 -3.60 6.82
C GLY A 28 2.92 -3.69 5.34
N PHE A 29 3.93 -4.06 4.59
CA PHE A 29 3.80 -4.60 3.25
C PHE A 29 4.01 -6.11 3.31
N PHE A 30 3.01 -6.86 2.84
CA PHE A 30 2.94 -8.31 2.93
C PHE A 30 2.87 -8.94 1.54
N ALA A 31 3.58 -10.05 1.37
CA ALA A 31 3.50 -10.91 0.21
C ALA A 31 3.67 -12.37 0.66
N ALA A 32 2.88 -13.30 0.08
CA ALA A 32 2.92 -14.73 0.42
C ALA A 32 2.98 -14.98 1.94
N ASP A 33 2.03 -14.36 2.68
CA ASP A 33 1.86 -14.45 4.13
C ASP A 33 3.03 -13.95 4.99
N THR A 34 4.00 -13.25 4.39
CA THR A 34 5.18 -12.72 5.07
C THR A 34 5.22 -11.18 4.98
N ARG A 35 5.65 -10.52 6.05
CA ARG A 35 5.83 -9.07 6.12
C ARG A 35 7.20 -8.66 5.58
N PHE A 36 7.25 -8.15 4.36
CA PHE A 36 8.48 -7.69 3.71
C PHE A 36 8.89 -6.25 4.05
N LEU A 37 7.94 -5.42 4.53
CA LEU A 37 8.25 -4.16 5.20
C LEU A 37 7.44 -4.06 6.49
N SER A 38 8.12 -3.84 7.60
CA SER A 38 7.53 -3.55 8.92
C SER A 38 7.51 -2.05 9.21
N ARG A 39 8.33 -1.26 8.48
CA ARG A 39 8.41 0.19 8.64
C ARG A 39 8.66 0.90 7.31
N LEU A 40 7.89 1.95 7.04
CA LEU A 40 8.09 2.93 6.00
C LEU A 40 7.54 4.26 6.50
N VAL A 41 8.39 5.20 6.86
CA VAL A 41 7.98 6.50 7.42
C VAL A 41 8.69 7.64 6.72
N LEU A 42 7.91 8.56 6.14
CA LEU A 42 8.40 9.75 5.48
C LEU A 42 8.61 10.90 6.48
N ARG A 43 9.75 11.58 6.38
CA ARG A 43 10.06 12.79 7.17
C ARG A 43 10.66 13.90 6.32
N LEU A 44 10.36 15.11 6.70
CA LEU A 44 11.03 16.33 6.24
C LEU A 44 11.68 17.02 7.45
N ASP A 45 12.98 17.24 7.39
CA ASP A 45 13.79 17.74 8.52
C ASP A 45 13.46 17.01 9.84
N GLY A 46 13.39 15.68 9.78
CA GLY A 46 13.09 14.81 10.92
C GLY A 46 11.63 14.81 11.37
N SER A 47 10.75 15.64 10.81
CA SER A 47 9.33 15.73 11.19
C SER A 47 8.43 15.02 10.18
N ARG A 48 7.42 14.29 10.69
CA ARG A 48 6.39 13.69 9.83
C ARG A 48 5.50 14.76 9.21
N PRO A 49 5.18 14.68 7.91
CA PRO A 49 4.22 15.58 7.27
C PRO A 49 2.83 15.51 7.89
N LEU A 50 2.05 16.58 7.71
CA LEU A 50 0.68 16.71 8.17
C LEU A 50 -0.28 16.28 7.06
N LEU A 51 -1.30 15.51 7.43
CA LEU A 51 -2.32 15.04 6.51
C LEU A 51 -3.22 16.19 6.05
N LEU A 52 -3.48 16.25 4.74
CA LEU A 52 -4.55 17.06 4.13
C LEU A 52 -5.72 16.17 3.71
N SER A 53 -5.45 15.15 2.91
CA SER A 53 -6.42 14.14 2.53
C SER A 53 -5.74 12.85 2.11
N SER A 54 -6.43 11.73 2.23
CA SER A 54 -5.97 10.45 1.73
C SER A 54 -7.13 9.55 1.38
N GLY A 55 -6.87 8.55 0.55
CA GLY A 55 -7.86 7.57 0.22
C GLY A 55 -7.36 6.52 -0.75
N ARG A 56 -8.08 5.42 -0.78
CA ARG A 56 -7.90 4.38 -1.76
C ARG A 56 -8.48 4.86 -3.10
N VAL A 57 -7.67 4.78 -4.16
CA VAL A 57 -8.07 5.12 -5.54
C VAL A 57 -8.68 3.89 -6.20
N GLN A 58 -7.96 2.77 -6.15
CA GLN A 58 -8.40 1.45 -6.56
C GLN A 58 -8.16 0.47 -5.39
N HIS A 59 -8.56 -0.80 -5.51
CA HIS A 59 -8.26 -1.77 -4.47
C HIS A 59 -6.75 -1.98 -4.29
N PHE A 60 -5.97 -1.81 -5.34
CA PHE A 60 -4.52 -1.96 -5.40
C PHE A 60 -3.75 -0.63 -5.28
N SER A 61 -4.42 0.52 -5.16
CA SER A 61 -3.73 1.82 -5.13
C SER A 61 -4.38 2.83 -4.19
N ALA A 62 -3.54 3.73 -3.66
CA ALA A 62 -3.94 4.81 -2.77
C ALA A 62 -3.14 6.09 -3.04
N SER A 63 -3.74 7.23 -2.71
CA SER A 63 -3.09 8.54 -2.78
C SER A 63 -3.20 9.26 -1.44
N PHE A 64 -2.13 9.96 -1.08
CA PHE A 64 -1.99 10.72 0.16
C PHE A 64 -1.50 12.12 -0.18
N PHE A 65 -2.23 13.13 0.25
CA PHE A 65 -1.88 14.54 0.07
C PHE A 65 -1.53 15.11 1.43
N LEU A 66 -0.29 15.61 1.54
CA LEU A 66 0.30 16.05 2.79
C LEU A 66 0.93 17.44 2.61
N ARG A 67 1.25 18.05 3.72
CA ARG A 67 2.03 19.30 3.81
C ARG A 67 3.13 19.18 4.86
N ASN A 68 4.15 20.00 4.78
CA ASN A 68 5.18 19.99 5.80
C ASN A 68 4.66 20.48 7.15
N ALA A 69 5.22 19.93 8.23
CA ALA A 69 5.11 20.51 9.56
C ALA A 69 6.02 21.74 9.66
N ASN A 70 5.80 22.57 10.67
CA ASN A 70 6.73 23.65 11.00
C ASN A 70 7.94 23.06 11.73
N THR A 71 9.11 23.10 11.11
CA THR A 71 10.37 22.58 11.66
C THR A 71 11.33 23.67 12.08
N GLY A 72 10.96 24.94 11.91
CA GLY A 72 11.86 26.07 12.12
C GLY A 72 12.74 26.39 10.90
N ALA A 73 13.19 25.37 10.16
CA ALA A 73 13.88 25.52 8.87
C ALA A 73 12.89 25.66 7.71
N LEU A 74 11.81 24.86 7.73
CA LEU A 74 10.71 24.97 6.77
C LEU A 74 9.55 25.76 7.36
N PRO A 75 9.15 26.88 6.74
CA PRO A 75 7.93 27.59 7.10
C PRO A 75 6.71 26.68 6.99
N HIS A 76 5.69 26.94 7.79
CA HIS A 76 4.43 26.20 7.76
C HIS A 76 3.79 26.29 6.36
N ASP A 77 3.31 25.16 5.85
CA ASP A 77 2.62 25.06 4.55
C ASP A 77 3.45 25.52 3.33
N ALA A 78 4.77 25.46 3.43
CA ALA A 78 5.66 25.86 2.32
C ALA A 78 5.88 24.71 1.31
N ILE A 79 5.70 23.46 1.73
CA ILE A 79 5.87 22.26 0.91
C ILE A 79 4.57 21.50 0.82
N SER A 80 4.14 21.19 -0.41
CA SER A 80 3.07 20.24 -0.72
C SER A 80 3.69 18.89 -1.10
N ILE A 81 3.11 17.81 -0.60
CA ILE A 81 3.59 16.44 -0.84
C ILE A 81 2.42 15.61 -1.35
N ALA A 82 2.62 14.95 -2.48
CA ALA A 82 1.73 13.92 -2.98
C ALA A 82 2.48 12.58 -2.94
N ARG A 83 1.84 11.56 -2.36
CA ARG A 83 2.32 10.18 -2.37
C ARG A 83 1.29 9.34 -3.08
N GLU A 84 1.74 8.55 -4.03
CA GLU A 84 0.92 7.58 -4.73
C GLU A 84 1.51 6.19 -4.50
N ARG A 85 0.70 5.30 -3.97
CA ARG A 85 1.12 3.93 -3.70
C ARG A 85 0.33 2.96 -4.55
N PHE A 86 1.05 1.99 -5.11
CA PHE A 86 0.54 0.88 -5.88
C PHE A 86 1.05 -0.43 -5.26
N VAL A 87 0.21 -1.47 -5.29
CA VAL A 87 0.56 -2.84 -4.90
C VAL A 87 0.17 -3.77 -6.05
N GLY A 88 1.13 -4.54 -6.51
CA GLY A 88 1.01 -5.61 -7.49
C GLY A 88 1.84 -6.80 -7.03
N THR A 89 2.73 -7.33 -7.86
CA THR A 89 3.72 -8.34 -7.43
C THR A 89 4.78 -7.78 -6.47
N GLY A 90 4.87 -6.45 -6.37
CA GLY A 90 5.64 -5.66 -5.40
C GLY A 90 4.83 -4.47 -4.94
N MET A 91 5.49 -3.50 -4.31
CA MET A 91 4.90 -2.21 -3.95
C MET A 91 5.73 -1.08 -4.58
N GLN A 92 5.06 -0.17 -5.27
CA GLN A 92 5.67 1.05 -5.79
C GLN A 92 5.13 2.25 -5.03
N GLU A 93 6.02 3.13 -4.62
CA GLU A 93 5.72 4.41 -3.98
C GLU A 93 6.27 5.54 -4.84
N HIS A 94 5.41 6.42 -5.30
CA HIS A 94 5.81 7.67 -5.96
C HIS A 94 5.58 8.83 -5.01
N ILE A 95 6.62 9.63 -4.75
CA ILE A 95 6.60 10.78 -3.84
C ILE A 95 6.95 12.01 -4.65
N ALA A 96 6.00 12.93 -4.80
CA ALA A 96 6.19 14.24 -5.43
C ALA A 96 6.16 15.33 -4.35
N VAL A 97 7.21 16.12 -4.29
CA VAL A 97 7.37 17.22 -3.34
C VAL A 97 7.48 18.53 -4.10
N ARG A 98 6.65 19.52 -3.77
CA ARG A 98 6.60 20.80 -4.46
C ARG A 98 6.73 21.96 -3.50
N ASN A 99 7.61 22.91 -3.81
CA ASN A 99 7.69 24.18 -3.13
C ASN A 99 6.50 25.08 -3.56
N VAL A 100 5.59 25.35 -2.65
CA VAL A 100 4.42 26.23 -2.90
C VAL A 100 4.64 27.65 -2.39
N SER A 101 5.81 27.94 -1.83
CA SER A 101 6.21 29.28 -1.36
C SER A 101 6.88 30.10 -2.44
N MET A 102 7.15 31.38 -2.14
CA MET A 102 7.85 32.31 -3.01
C MET A 102 9.36 32.40 -2.71
N ALA A 103 9.87 31.58 -1.80
CA ALA A 103 11.27 31.52 -1.43
C ALA A 103 11.91 30.20 -1.84
N ARG A 104 13.21 30.19 -2.11
CA ARG A 104 13.99 28.95 -2.23
C ARG A 104 14.02 28.24 -0.89
N LEU A 105 13.81 26.94 -0.89
CA LEU A 105 13.80 26.07 0.28
C LEU A 105 14.85 24.98 0.14
N GLU A 106 15.52 24.68 1.25
CA GLU A 106 16.47 23.56 1.36
C GLU A 106 16.10 22.75 2.60
N PHE A 107 16.00 21.43 2.45
CA PHE A 107 15.60 20.52 3.53
C PHE A 107 16.09 19.10 3.26
N GLU A 108 16.12 18.28 4.31
CA GLU A 108 16.34 16.84 4.20
C GLU A 108 14.99 16.14 4.08
N LEU A 109 14.82 15.34 3.02
CA LEU A 109 13.75 14.34 2.93
C LEU A 109 14.33 13.00 3.32
N SER A 110 13.72 12.28 4.26
CA SER A 110 14.16 10.96 4.66
C SER A 110 13.02 9.95 4.72
N VAL A 111 13.33 8.70 4.39
CA VAL A 111 12.41 7.56 4.44
C VAL A 111 13.03 6.49 5.32
N GLU A 112 12.40 6.22 6.47
CA GLU A 112 12.76 5.10 7.34
C GLU A 112 12.25 3.80 6.71
N LEU A 113 13.08 2.77 6.68
CA LEU A 113 12.76 1.47 6.07
C LEU A 113 13.23 0.34 6.98
N GLU A 114 12.32 -0.57 7.37
CA GLU A 114 12.64 -1.79 8.11
C GLU A 114 11.83 -2.96 7.58
N ALA A 115 12.39 -4.16 7.68
CA ALA A 115 11.72 -5.43 7.46
C ALA A 115 12.06 -6.37 8.62
N ASP A 116 11.13 -7.21 9.01
CA ASP A 116 11.30 -8.19 10.08
C ASP A 116 10.91 -9.61 9.64
N PHE A 117 10.38 -9.75 8.45
CA PHE A 117 9.95 -11.02 7.84
C PHE A 117 9.02 -11.84 8.74
N ALA A 118 8.22 -11.15 9.56
CA ALA A 118 7.24 -11.78 10.42
C ALA A 118 6.15 -12.47 9.59
N ASP A 119 5.79 -13.69 9.97
CA ASP A 119 4.62 -14.37 9.45
C ASP A 119 3.34 -13.61 9.81
N ILE A 120 2.35 -13.58 8.93
CA ILE A 120 1.10 -12.85 9.11
C ILE A 120 0.35 -13.26 10.39
N LEU A 121 0.42 -14.54 10.78
CA LEU A 121 -0.20 -15.02 12.01
C LEU A 121 0.54 -14.51 13.24
N THR A 122 1.87 -14.37 13.18
CA THR A 122 2.67 -13.74 14.24
C THR A 122 2.27 -12.28 14.41
N VAL A 123 2.15 -11.51 13.33
CA VAL A 123 1.70 -10.11 13.36
C VAL A 123 0.29 -10.00 13.91
N LYS A 124 -0.63 -10.88 13.48
CA LYS A 124 -2.01 -10.92 14.00
C LYS A 124 -2.07 -11.25 15.49
N ASN A 125 -1.27 -12.20 15.96
CA ASN A 125 -1.25 -12.63 17.36
C ASN A 125 -0.54 -11.61 18.27
N HIS A 126 0.22 -10.69 17.70
CA HIS A 126 0.79 -9.55 18.42
C HIS A 126 -0.25 -8.45 18.67
N ASP A 127 -1.35 -8.39 17.91
CA ASP A 127 -2.41 -7.39 18.10
C ASP A 127 -3.25 -7.69 19.34
N PHE A 128 -2.99 -6.95 20.41
CA PHE A 128 -3.72 -7.04 21.69
C PHE A 128 -5.18 -6.59 21.60
N SER A 129 -5.58 -5.88 20.54
CA SER A 129 -6.94 -5.37 20.42
C SER A 129 -7.97 -6.46 20.19
N LEU A 130 -7.55 -7.62 19.70
CA LEU A 130 -8.39 -8.77 19.34
C LEU A 130 -8.14 -10.02 20.18
N GLY A 131 -7.14 -10.01 21.07
CA GLY A 131 -6.72 -11.19 21.82
C GLY A 131 -6.44 -10.95 23.31
N ASP A 132 -6.01 -12.02 23.98
CA ASP A 132 -5.51 -11.98 25.34
C ASP A 132 -4.08 -11.42 25.36
N PRO A 133 -3.81 -10.27 26.00
CA PRO A 133 -2.47 -9.67 26.08
C PRO A 133 -1.39 -10.60 26.63
N THR A 134 -1.79 -11.60 27.43
CA THR A 134 -0.85 -12.57 28.02
C THR A 134 -0.35 -13.61 27.02
N GLN A 135 -0.99 -13.72 25.87
CA GLN A 135 -0.66 -14.65 24.80
C GLN A 135 0.00 -13.96 23.58
N ALA A 136 0.29 -12.67 23.68
CA ALA A 136 0.92 -11.95 22.60
C ALA A 136 2.28 -12.53 22.25
N VAL A 137 2.48 -12.78 20.95
CA VAL A 137 3.75 -13.22 20.42
C VAL A 137 4.62 -11.99 20.12
N PRO A 138 5.87 -11.91 20.60
CA PRO A 138 6.74 -10.80 20.27
C PRO A 138 7.05 -10.81 18.76
N LEU A 139 7.08 -9.61 18.16
CA LEU A 139 7.52 -9.47 16.78
C LEU A 139 9.02 -9.70 16.66
N PRO A 140 9.51 -10.22 15.51
CA PRO A 140 10.93 -10.30 15.24
C PRO A 140 11.60 -8.93 15.28
N LEU A 141 12.89 -8.90 15.54
CA LEU A 141 13.68 -7.67 15.45
C LEU A 141 13.88 -7.29 13.98
N PRO A 142 14.03 -5.99 13.68
CA PRO A 142 14.36 -5.54 12.33
C PRO A 142 15.61 -6.23 11.78
N ALA A 143 15.53 -6.70 10.54
CA ALA A 143 16.59 -7.40 9.86
C ALA A 143 17.69 -6.44 9.39
N PRO A 144 18.94 -6.91 9.24
CA PRO A 144 20.05 -6.11 8.75
C PRO A 144 19.83 -5.66 7.31
N ARG A 145 20.28 -4.44 6.99
CA ARG A 145 20.19 -3.86 5.66
C ARG A 145 21.54 -3.48 5.11
N ARG A 146 21.63 -3.49 3.79
CA ARG A 146 22.80 -3.07 3.03
C ARG A 146 22.37 -2.09 1.95
N HIS A 147 23.23 -1.16 1.66
CA HIS A 147 23.11 -0.21 0.58
C HIS A 147 24.21 -0.50 -0.44
N ASP A 148 23.89 -0.53 -1.71
CA ASP A 148 24.87 -0.74 -2.75
C ASP A 148 25.74 0.52 -3.02
N GLU A 149 26.77 0.36 -3.85
CA GLU A 149 27.69 1.47 -4.19
C GLU A 149 27.02 2.58 -4.99
N SER A 150 25.96 2.26 -5.79
CA SER A 150 25.19 3.24 -6.56
C SER A 150 24.31 4.13 -5.66
N ARG A 151 24.01 3.65 -4.44
CA ARG A 151 23.07 4.27 -3.50
C ARG A 151 21.62 4.33 -4.00
N GLU A 152 21.30 3.51 -4.97
CA GLU A 152 19.95 3.36 -5.54
C GLU A 152 19.28 2.06 -5.10
N HIS A 153 20.06 1.11 -4.55
CA HIS A 153 19.56 -0.19 -4.11
C HIS A 153 19.80 -0.38 -2.61
N ILE A 154 18.75 -0.76 -1.90
CA ILE A 154 18.79 -1.17 -0.50
C ILE A 154 18.31 -2.60 -0.43
N VAL A 155 19.05 -3.46 0.24
CA VAL A 155 18.69 -4.86 0.47
C VAL A 155 18.58 -5.08 1.97
N ILE A 156 17.42 -5.56 2.41
CA ILE A 156 17.16 -6.02 3.78
C ILE A 156 17.06 -7.53 3.72
N GLU A 157 17.89 -8.24 4.46
CA GLU A 157 17.98 -9.71 4.41
C GLU A 157 17.52 -10.33 5.71
N ASP A 158 16.66 -11.34 5.60
CA ASP A 158 16.34 -12.20 6.73
C ASP A 158 17.64 -12.89 7.21
N PRO A 159 17.91 -12.88 8.52
CA PRO A 159 19.04 -13.62 9.08
C PRO A 159 19.07 -15.11 8.75
N ALA A 160 17.92 -15.74 8.47
CA ALA A 160 17.83 -17.11 7.98
C ALA A 160 18.27 -17.26 6.51
N GLY A 161 18.29 -16.15 5.73
CA GLY A 161 18.84 -16.08 4.39
C GLY A 161 17.88 -16.42 3.24
N ASP A 162 16.67 -16.85 3.54
CA ASP A 162 15.69 -17.29 2.52
C ASP A 162 14.84 -16.15 1.96
N LEU A 163 14.75 -15.02 2.69
CA LEU A 163 13.90 -13.91 2.35
C LEU A 163 14.70 -12.60 2.26
N ARG A 164 14.33 -11.76 1.32
CA ARG A 164 14.93 -10.43 1.16
C ARG A 164 13.88 -9.43 0.73
N THR A 165 13.99 -8.21 1.21
CA THR A 165 13.30 -7.04 0.67
C THR A 165 14.32 -6.22 -0.11
N GLN A 166 14.08 -6.07 -1.40
CA GLN A 166 14.88 -5.19 -2.23
C GLN A 166 14.11 -3.91 -2.47
N VAL A 167 14.76 -2.78 -2.19
CA VAL A 167 14.21 -1.45 -2.45
C VAL A 167 15.06 -0.79 -3.52
N VAL A 168 14.44 -0.42 -4.64
CA VAL A 168 15.05 0.29 -5.75
C VAL A 168 14.58 1.73 -5.73
N LEU A 169 15.52 2.66 -5.79
CA LEU A 169 15.27 4.10 -5.73
C LEU A 169 15.55 4.72 -7.09
N SER A 170 14.70 5.62 -7.58
CA SER A 170 14.93 6.37 -8.82
C SER A 170 16.03 7.43 -8.70
N ARG A 171 16.56 7.64 -7.49
CA ARG A 171 17.63 8.60 -7.18
C ARG A 171 18.55 8.05 -6.10
N PRO A 172 19.84 8.32 -6.17
CA PRO A 172 20.78 7.90 -5.13
C PRO A 172 20.49 8.61 -3.79
N GLY A 173 20.35 7.82 -2.74
CA GLY A 173 20.12 8.29 -1.38
C GLY A 173 21.37 8.12 -0.51
N ARG A 174 21.38 8.77 0.64
CA ARG A 174 22.42 8.62 1.66
C ARG A 174 21.84 7.89 2.86
N MET A 175 22.50 6.80 3.29
CA MET A 175 22.08 6.13 4.53
C MET A 175 22.34 7.00 5.74
N ASN A 176 21.34 7.16 6.58
CA ASN A 176 21.39 7.90 7.84
C ASN A 176 20.69 7.06 8.92
N GLY A 177 21.43 6.18 9.59
CA GLY A 177 20.84 5.22 10.53
C GLY A 177 19.85 4.29 9.84
N ASP A 178 18.59 4.36 10.25
CA ASP A 178 17.48 3.53 9.75
C ASP A 178 16.75 4.15 8.56
N ALA A 179 17.21 5.29 8.07
CA ALA A 179 16.62 6.02 6.98
C ALA A 179 17.56 6.15 5.78
N VAL A 180 16.96 6.27 4.61
CA VAL A 180 17.60 6.83 3.43
C VAL A 180 17.23 8.31 3.33
N ALA A 181 18.21 9.17 3.16
CA ALA A 181 18.07 10.62 3.18
C ALA A 181 18.49 11.24 1.85
N PHE A 182 17.80 12.31 1.48
CA PHE A 182 18.01 13.10 0.27
C PHE A 182 18.09 14.59 0.65
N ASP A 183 19.14 15.25 0.22
CA ASP A 183 19.25 16.71 0.37
C ASP A 183 18.49 17.35 -0.80
N VAL A 184 17.39 18.03 -0.51
CA VAL A 184 16.48 18.61 -1.51
C VAL A 184 16.56 20.13 -1.46
N ALA A 185 16.77 20.75 -2.61
CA ALA A 185 16.74 22.19 -2.78
C ALA A 185 15.76 22.54 -3.90
N LEU A 186 14.78 23.40 -3.62
CA LEU A 186 13.70 23.76 -4.53
C LEU A 186 13.56 25.27 -4.64
N ASP A 187 13.63 25.78 -5.86
CA ASP A 187 13.24 27.15 -6.16
C ASP A 187 11.70 27.32 -6.04
N PRO A 188 11.17 28.55 -6.01
CA PRO A 188 9.74 28.78 -5.99
C PRO A 188 8.99 27.98 -7.08
N HIS A 189 7.97 27.21 -6.67
CA HIS A 189 7.12 26.37 -7.53
C HIS A 189 7.82 25.17 -8.19
N GLU A 190 9.08 24.93 -7.89
CA GLU A 190 9.81 23.76 -8.35
C GLU A 190 9.32 22.48 -7.64
N SER A 191 9.45 21.34 -8.33
CA SER A 191 9.09 20.02 -7.82
C SER A 191 10.28 19.07 -7.86
N TRP A 192 10.31 18.14 -6.91
CA TRP A 192 11.24 17.02 -6.81
C TRP A 192 10.46 15.74 -6.65
N GLU A 193 10.91 14.66 -7.29
CA GLU A 193 10.20 13.39 -7.31
C GLU A 193 11.14 12.24 -6.96
N LEU A 194 10.59 11.25 -6.27
CA LEU A 194 11.23 9.98 -5.93
C LEU A 194 10.25 8.84 -6.21
N THR A 195 10.69 7.87 -7.00
CA THR A 195 10.02 6.57 -7.10
C THR A 195 10.83 5.55 -6.30
N MET A 196 10.13 4.70 -5.58
CA MET A 196 10.69 3.66 -4.74
C MET A 196 9.90 2.38 -4.99
N ASP A 197 10.59 1.35 -5.50
CA ASP A 197 10.03 0.03 -5.74
C ASP A 197 10.48 -0.91 -4.64
N VAL A 198 9.53 -1.57 -3.99
CA VAL A 198 9.76 -2.53 -2.92
C VAL A 198 9.40 -3.92 -3.41
N LEU A 199 10.40 -4.77 -3.55
CA LEU A 199 10.30 -6.09 -4.16
C LEU A 199 10.49 -7.18 -3.11
N PRO A 200 9.49 -8.05 -2.90
CA PRO A 200 9.64 -9.23 -2.08
C PRO A 200 10.44 -10.28 -2.86
N VAL A 201 11.54 -10.76 -2.31
CA VAL A 201 12.39 -11.79 -2.91
C VAL A 201 12.42 -13.02 -2.00
N MET A 202 12.08 -14.18 -2.57
CA MET A 202 12.01 -15.46 -1.86
C MET A 202 12.96 -16.47 -2.51
N GLY A 203 13.79 -17.13 -1.68
CA GLY A 203 14.75 -18.13 -2.13
C GLY A 203 15.87 -17.56 -2.99
N GLU A 204 16.30 -18.35 -3.98
CA GLU A 204 17.40 -18.00 -4.91
C GLU A 204 16.96 -17.04 -6.05
N GLN A 205 15.76 -16.48 -6.01
CA GLN A 205 15.34 -15.51 -7.02
C GLN A 205 16.33 -14.34 -7.08
N VAL A 206 16.87 -14.11 -8.27
CA VAL A 206 17.69 -12.92 -8.53
C VAL A 206 16.72 -11.78 -8.80
N ALA A 207 16.96 -10.64 -8.18
CA ALA A 207 16.19 -9.43 -8.50
C ALA A 207 16.31 -9.11 -9.98
N GLU A 208 15.18 -9.01 -10.64
CA GLU A 208 15.14 -8.68 -12.07
C GLU A 208 15.53 -7.20 -12.26
N PRO A 209 16.42 -6.91 -13.20
CA PRO A 209 16.84 -5.52 -13.46
C PRO A 209 15.68 -4.62 -13.94
N ASP A 210 14.62 -5.19 -14.50
CA ASP A 210 13.49 -4.47 -15.09
C ASP A 210 12.25 -4.43 -14.16
N ALA A 211 12.46 -4.59 -12.84
CA ALA A 211 11.36 -4.67 -11.87
C ALA A 211 10.49 -3.41 -11.84
N SER A 212 11.07 -2.22 -12.02
CA SER A 212 10.34 -0.95 -12.08
C SER A 212 9.42 -0.87 -13.29
N GLU A 213 9.90 -1.22 -14.48
CA GLU A 213 9.09 -1.27 -15.70
C GLU A 213 7.96 -2.30 -15.59
N ARG A 214 8.23 -3.43 -14.94
CA ARG A 214 7.22 -4.46 -14.69
C ARG A 214 6.11 -3.94 -13.79
N LEU A 215 6.43 -3.27 -12.68
CA LEU A 215 5.43 -2.72 -11.76
C LEU A 215 4.60 -1.61 -12.43
N GLU A 216 5.21 -0.77 -13.27
CA GLU A 216 4.47 0.21 -14.07
C GLU A 216 3.50 -0.45 -15.05
N GLY A 217 3.95 -1.47 -15.77
CA GLY A 217 3.13 -2.26 -16.69
C GLY A 217 1.98 -2.99 -15.97
N GLU A 218 2.22 -3.54 -14.78
CA GLU A 218 1.18 -4.13 -13.93
C GLU A 218 0.14 -3.07 -13.52
N ARG A 219 0.58 -1.90 -13.09
CA ARG A 219 -0.32 -0.80 -12.69
C ARG A 219 -1.25 -0.38 -13.82
N GLU A 220 -0.72 -0.23 -15.03
CA GLU A 220 -1.52 0.09 -16.23
C GLU A 220 -2.51 -1.02 -16.54
N THR A 221 -2.05 -2.28 -16.58
CA THR A 221 -2.89 -3.45 -16.88
C THR A 221 -4.02 -3.61 -15.87
N LEU A 222 -3.73 -3.52 -14.57
CA LEU A 222 -4.74 -3.61 -13.52
C LEU A 222 -5.71 -2.42 -13.57
N GLY A 223 -5.24 -1.23 -13.91
CA GLY A 223 -6.07 -0.05 -14.16
C GLY A 223 -7.08 -0.29 -15.28
N ASP A 224 -6.64 -0.84 -16.40
CA ASP A 224 -7.48 -1.17 -17.55
C ASP A 224 -8.50 -2.28 -17.22
N VAL A 225 -8.06 -3.33 -16.52
CA VAL A 225 -8.94 -4.42 -16.05
C VAL A 225 -10.00 -3.87 -15.10
N ALA A 226 -9.62 -3.05 -14.13
CA ALA A 226 -10.57 -2.43 -13.19
C ALA A 226 -11.57 -1.51 -13.90
N ALA A 227 -11.12 -0.71 -14.88
CA ALA A 227 -11.99 0.13 -15.68
C ALA A 227 -12.98 -0.68 -16.54
N ALA A 228 -12.47 -1.73 -17.21
CA ALA A 228 -13.31 -2.64 -17.99
C ALA A 228 -14.32 -3.38 -17.12
N TRP A 229 -13.92 -3.80 -15.91
CA TRP A 229 -14.79 -4.41 -14.91
C TRP A 229 -15.88 -3.44 -14.45
N ALA A 230 -15.55 -2.20 -14.11
CA ALA A 230 -16.50 -1.18 -13.68
C ALA A 230 -17.61 -0.89 -14.72
N LEU A 231 -17.34 -1.14 -16.02
CA LEU A 231 -18.34 -1.03 -17.08
C LEU A 231 -19.28 -2.26 -17.14
N ARG A 232 -18.86 -3.41 -16.65
CA ARG A 232 -19.58 -4.69 -16.72
C ARG A 232 -20.39 -4.99 -15.45
N VAL A 233 -19.98 -4.42 -14.32
CA VAL A 233 -20.65 -4.62 -13.03
C VAL A 233 -22.05 -4.04 -13.06
N PRO A 234 -23.09 -4.75 -12.58
CA PRO A 234 -24.42 -4.20 -12.40
C PRO A 234 -24.40 -2.98 -11.49
N LYS A 235 -25.10 -1.95 -11.86
CA LYS A 235 -25.21 -0.72 -11.04
C LYS A 235 -26.49 -0.74 -10.23
N LEU A 236 -26.37 -0.65 -8.90
CA LEU A 236 -27.52 -0.52 -8.02
C LEU A 236 -28.13 0.89 -8.16
N ARG A 237 -29.40 0.95 -8.59
CA ARG A 237 -30.17 2.20 -8.65
C ARG A 237 -31.17 2.22 -7.50
N GLY A 238 -31.08 3.20 -6.60
CA GLY A 238 -31.99 3.33 -5.47
C GLY A 238 -31.69 4.59 -4.65
N GLY A 239 -32.68 5.02 -3.87
CA GLY A 239 -32.57 6.24 -3.02
C GLY A 239 -31.74 6.03 -1.74
N TRP A 240 -31.35 4.80 -1.40
CA TRP A 240 -30.58 4.53 -0.19
C TRP A 240 -29.07 4.49 -0.50
N GLU A 241 -28.42 5.60 -0.23
CA GLU A 241 -27.00 5.79 -0.53
C GLU A 241 -26.08 4.82 0.25
N GLY A 242 -26.44 4.44 1.47
CA GLY A 242 -25.68 3.47 2.26
C GLY A 242 -25.61 2.09 1.60
N LEU A 243 -26.72 1.62 1.03
CA LEU A 243 -26.76 0.34 0.31
C LEU A 243 -25.96 0.43 -1.00
N ARG A 244 -26.06 1.54 -1.73
CA ARG A 244 -25.28 1.75 -2.94
C ARG A 244 -23.78 1.73 -2.66
N ARG A 245 -23.32 2.44 -1.62
CA ARG A 245 -21.91 2.43 -1.21
C ARG A 245 -21.44 1.04 -0.77
N ALA A 246 -22.29 0.30 -0.05
CA ALA A 246 -21.96 -1.07 0.36
C ALA A 246 -21.86 -2.03 -0.83
N PHE A 247 -22.68 -1.84 -1.86
CA PHE A 247 -22.64 -2.62 -3.09
C PHE A 247 -21.46 -2.24 -4.00
N ASP A 248 -21.20 -0.94 -4.17
CA ASP A 248 -20.11 -0.44 -5.02
C ASP A 248 -18.72 -0.80 -4.46
N ARG A 249 -18.58 -0.97 -3.15
CA ARG A 249 -17.32 -1.28 -2.47
C ARG A 249 -16.74 -2.67 -2.83
N PRO A 250 -17.51 -3.78 -2.74
CA PRO A 250 -17.06 -5.08 -3.21
C PRO A 250 -16.82 -5.11 -4.72
N ALA A 251 -17.71 -4.47 -5.49
CA ALA A 251 -17.61 -4.41 -6.94
C ALA A 251 -16.31 -3.76 -7.42
N ALA A 252 -15.79 -2.75 -6.72
CA ALA A 252 -14.52 -2.10 -7.03
C ALA A 252 -13.32 -2.95 -6.60
N GLY A 253 -13.46 -3.82 -5.59
CA GLY A 253 -12.39 -4.71 -5.09
C GLY A 253 -12.22 -6.01 -5.86
N CYS A 254 -13.18 -6.37 -6.72
CA CYS A 254 -13.18 -7.64 -7.45
C CYS A 254 -12.52 -7.57 -8.84
N GLY A 255 -11.76 -6.54 -9.16
CA GLY A 255 -11.06 -6.40 -10.44
C GLY A 255 -9.81 -7.30 -10.60
N GLY A 256 -9.37 -7.96 -9.54
CA GLY A 256 -8.34 -8.99 -9.58
C GLY A 256 -8.84 -10.31 -10.18
N ASP A 257 -8.03 -11.34 -10.17
CA ASP A 257 -8.22 -12.61 -10.85
C ASP A 257 -9.69 -13.12 -10.85
N ALA A 258 -10.22 -13.43 -12.02
CA ALA A 258 -11.63 -13.75 -12.24
C ALA A 258 -12.09 -15.01 -11.48
N SER A 259 -11.19 -15.81 -10.93
CA SER A 259 -11.49 -17.00 -10.13
C SER A 259 -11.97 -16.67 -8.71
N ASP A 260 -11.45 -15.58 -8.09
CA ASP A 260 -11.83 -15.18 -6.72
C ASP A 260 -13.11 -14.34 -6.68
N VAL A 261 -13.49 -13.73 -7.80
CA VAL A 261 -14.65 -12.84 -7.91
C VAL A 261 -15.95 -13.56 -7.58
N ASN A 262 -16.09 -14.82 -8.00
CA ASN A 262 -17.30 -15.57 -7.77
C ASN A 262 -17.51 -15.91 -6.28
N ASP A 263 -16.45 -16.13 -5.52
CA ASP A 263 -16.51 -16.50 -4.10
C ASP A 263 -16.89 -15.31 -3.19
N VAL A 264 -16.36 -14.11 -3.49
CA VAL A 264 -16.66 -12.90 -2.71
C VAL A 264 -18.06 -12.38 -3.03
N LEU A 265 -18.45 -12.34 -4.31
CA LEU A 265 -19.79 -11.91 -4.71
C LEU A 265 -20.87 -12.89 -4.22
N ASP A 266 -20.60 -14.19 -4.18
CA ASP A 266 -21.56 -15.20 -3.72
C ASP A 266 -21.75 -15.15 -2.19
N ARG A 267 -20.71 -14.80 -1.43
CA ARG A 267 -20.77 -14.68 0.04
C ARG A 267 -21.51 -13.40 0.47
N ASP A 268 -21.23 -12.27 -0.17
CA ASP A 268 -21.83 -10.97 0.17
C ASP A 268 -23.23 -10.82 -0.44
N ALA A 269 -23.46 -11.36 -1.65
CA ALA A 269 -24.79 -11.39 -2.26
C ALA A 269 -25.78 -12.29 -1.49
N ARG A 270 -25.32 -13.41 -0.93
CA ARG A 270 -26.16 -14.25 -0.04
C ARG A 270 -26.52 -13.55 1.26
N ALA A 271 -25.62 -12.76 1.83
CA ALA A 271 -25.89 -11.97 3.02
C ALA A 271 -26.93 -10.86 2.75
N LEU A 272 -26.93 -10.29 1.53
CA LEU A 272 -27.87 -9.25 1.09
C LEU A 272 -29.20 -9.84 0.59
N ALA A 273 -29.20 -11.00 -0.07
CA ALA A 273 -30.39 -11.65 -0.61
C ALA A 273 -31.33 -12.22 0.48
N ALA A 274 -30.82 -12.52 1.68
CA ALA A 274 -31.64 -12.96 2.82
C ALA A 274 -32.65 -11.91 3.32
N GLY A 275 -32.66 -10.69 2.76
CA GLY A 275 -33.58 -9.61 3.13
C GLY A 275 -34.23 -8.83 1.98
N PHE A 276 -33.93 -9.13 0.71
CA PHE A 276 -34.42 -8.35 -0.43
C PHE A 276 -34.83 -9.21 -1.63
N GLU A 277 -36.08 -9.12 -2.07
CA GLU A 277 -36.51 -9.56 -3.40
C GLU A 277 -35.97 -8.56 -4.46
N LEU A 278 -34.95 -8.98 -5.21
CA LEU A 278 -34.51 -8.28 -6.41
C LEU A 278 -35.55 -8.49 -7.52
N ARG A 279 -36.28 -7.45 -7.91
CA ARG A 279 -37.11 -7.50 -9.12
C ARG A 279 -36.19 -7.49 -10.33
N ASP A 280 -36.21 -8.61 -11.03
CA ASP A 280 -35.49 -8.89 -12.25
C ASP A 280 -36.10 -8.12 -13.42
N GLU A 281 -35.36 -7.16 -14.02
CA GLU A 281 -35.60 -6.70 -15.38
C GLU A 281 -34.68 -7.49 -16.34
N GLY A 282 -35.00 -8.74 -16.56
CA GLY A 282 -34.71 -9.46 -17.80
C GLY A 282 -33.27 -9.78 -18.15
N ARG A 283 -32.34 -10.00 -17.20
CA ARG A 283 -31.04 -10.61 -17.48
C ARG A 283 -30.78 -11.78 -16.53
N HIS A 284 -30.73 -12.95 -17.10
CA HIS A 284 -30.38 -14.18 -16.39
C HIS A 284 -28.94 -14.11 -15.90
N PHE A 285 -28.75 -14.09 -14.58
CA PHE A 285 -27.51 -14.43 -13.94
C PHE A 285 -27.36 -15.95 -14.02
N CYS A 286 -26.46 -16.45 -14.87
CA CYS A 286 -26.02 -17.83 -14.80
C CYS A 286 -24.94 -17.95 -13.72
N CYS A 287 -25.36 -18.29 -12.49
CA CYS A 287 -24.45 -18.90 -11.54
C CYS A 287 -24.42 -20.41 -11.85
N PRO A 288 -23.27 -21.05 -12.02
CA PRO A 288 -23.21 -22.51 -12.06
C PRO A 288 -23.62 -23.06 -10.68
N PRO A 289 -24.33 -24.20 -10.64
CA PRO A 289 -24.76 -24.78 -9.37
C PRO A 289 -23.54 -25.26 -8.58
N SER A 290 -23.42 -24.76 -7.33
CA SER A 290 -22.45 -25.25 -6.37
C SER A 290 -22.78 -26.67 -5.96
N GLU A 291 -21.84 -27.58 -6.12
CA GLU A 291 -21.96 -28.95 -5.55
C GLU A 291 -22.03 -28.85 -4.00
N PRO A 292 -22.88 -29.69 -3.37
CA PRO A 292 -22.96 -29.69 -1.91
C PRO A 292 -21.72 -30.35 -1.32
N LEU A 293 -21.01 -29.58 -0.45
CA LEU A 293 -19.99 -30.16 0.43
C LEU A 293 -20.66 -31.20 1.34
N SER A 294 -20.32 -32.43 1.12
CA SER A 294 -20.62 -33.55 2.04
C SER A 294 -19.73 -33.41 3.29
N CYS A 295 -20.37 -33.63 4.45
CA CYS A 295 -19.78 -33.67 5.78
C CYS A 295 -18.52 -34.52 5.91
#